data_bf5f7b5921a29b944f7687ac78a52f86
#
_entry.id   bf5f7b5921a29b944f7687ac78a52f86
#
_cell.length_a   1.000
_cell.length_b   1.000
_cell.length_c   1.000
_cell.angle_alpha   90.00
_cell.angle_beta   90.00
_cell.angle_gamma   90.00
#
_symmetry.space_group_name_H-M   'P 1'
#
loop_
_entity.id
_entity.type
_entity.pdbx_description
1 polymer ?
#
loop_
_entity_poly.entity_id
_entity_poly.type
_entity_poly.pdbx_seq_one_letter_code
_entity_poly.pdbx_strand_id
1 'polypeptide(L)'
;MREMKKWMLAAILVCGTSVFTACTSDNDDTPAPVQPGSETTDNELAVKCINGTFIGKKTDNVIAYKGIPFVGQQPVGNLRWKAPVEYTADNGVYEAYENAKGACQAEGVVPSMGEDCLYLNVWKAEDTSAEKKPVMVWIHGGAFVGGGTGIDLFDCTNLIKENPDVIVVTVAYRLGVMGFLHLSHLSDGKDYPDAQNLGLLDQKMALKWVHENIAGFGGDPDNVTIWGESAGSASCTLQALIEGSQNYFQKIIAQSGSPAVTRSTEEAIACTDGIMKSLGCKTVADLLKVDAKKLVEAATPYALNTFPERDGKILPSEPHKAYANGAAKNITFLQGCNKDEFNFFALTMGTDNFIAWAADRKAKKFAQMTEDEVALVNSYLSEQQGENWEPDSRLFSQSWFLAPCMRMSENQTNAGGKSYTYFYRVEASEPKLKAAHGEELPIVFCHPDQTDIDPTFCKTMRKMWVQFAKTGNPSLTAAQSPDGTAKEWPLYDTGNKQVMVLDVNNIRPAKESEVKIVDWDKTYFLTKYYMF
;
A
#
# COMPACT_ATOMS: atom_id res chain seq x y z
N MET A 1 -14.69 11.25 5.05
CA MET A 1 -15.57 10.39 4.22
C MET A 1 -15.76 10.88 2.78
N ARG A 2 -16.12 12.15 2.50
CA ARG A 2 -16.37 12.60 1.12
C ARG A 2 -15.13 12.59 0.22
N GLU A 3 -13.96 12.93 0.74
CA GLU A 3 -12.70 12.95 0.00
C GLU A 3 -12.08 11.56 -0.13
N MET A 4 -12.13 10.74 0.91
CA MET A 4 -11.71 9.32 0.86
C MET A 4 -12.53 8.54 -0.17
N LYS A 5 -13.86 8.75 -0.20
CA LYS A 5 -14.74 8.15 -1.23
C LYS A 5 -14.39 8.62 -2.63
N LYS A 6 -14.00 9.88 -2.84
CA LYS A 6 -13.60 10.38 -4.17
C LYS A 6 -12.28 9.75 -4.63
N TRP A 7 -11.30 9.67 -3.74
CA TRP A 7 -10.00 9.09 -4.04
C TRP A 7 -10.09 7.59 -4.35
N MET A 8 -10.75 6.83 -3.48
CA MET A 8 -10.98 5.40 -3.70
C MET A 8 -11.91 5.14 -4.90
N LEU A 9 -12.94 5.98 -5.11
CA LEU A 9 -13.81 5.96 -6.31
C LEU A 9 -13.00 6.17 -7.59
N ALA A 10 -12.06 7.11 -7.64
CA ALA A 10 -11.25 7.35 -8.82
C ALA A 10 -10.32 6.15 -9.14
N ALA A 11 -9.74 5.52 -8.11
CA ALA A 11 -8.91 4.31 -8.28
C ALA A 11 -9.72 3.09 -8.80
N ILE A 12 -11.04 3.04 -8.56
CA ILE A 12 -11.92 1.91 -8.92
C ILE A 12 -12.83 2.22 -10.12
N LEU A 13 -13.15 3.49 -10.42
CA LEU A 13 -13.85 3.91 -11.64
C LEU A 13 -13.13 3.48 -12.92
N VAL A 14 -11.85 3.13 -12.80
CA VAL A 14 -11.08 2.43 -13.83
C VAL A 14 -11.64 1.04 -14.17
N CYS A 15 -12.53 0.45 -13.33
CA CYS A 15 -13.12 -0.87 -13.55
C CYS A 15 -14.56 -0.88 -14.09
N GLY A 16 -15.21 0.27 -14.25
CA GLY A 16 -16.63 0.35 -14.69
C GLY A 16 -16.88 1.43 -15.73
N THR A 17 -17.27 0.99 -16.91
CA THR A 17 -17.90 1.67 -18.07
C THR A 17 -17.84 3.21 -18.16
N SER A 18 -17.27 3.64 -19.27
CA SER A 18 -17.07 4.98 -19.82
C SER A 18 -18.33 5.85 -19.89
N VAL A 19 -18.30 7.01 -19.26
CA VAL A 19 -18.99 8.22 -19.76
C VAL A 19 -17.97 9.35 -19.72
N PHE A 20 -17.47 9.74 -20.87
CA PHE A 20 -16.53 10.84 -21.04
C PHE A 20 -17.29 12.15 -21.32
N THR A 21 -16.99 13.15 -20.52
CA THR A 21 -17.18 14.55 -20.95
C THR A 21 -15.78 15.17 -21.06
N ALA A 22 -15.36 15.49 -22.26
CA ALA A 22 -14.09 16.10 -22.54
C ALA A 22 -14.13 17.59 -22.17
N CYS A 23 -13.20 18.02 -21.32
CA CYS A 23 -12.80 19.42 -21.24
C CYS A 23 -11.29 19.50 -21.52
N THR A 24 -10.95 20.13 -22.64
CA THR A 24 -9.59 20.47 -23.03
C THR A 24 -9.14 21.71 -22.27
N SER A 25 -7.98 21.62 -21.63
CA SER A 25 -7.11 22.78 -21.41
C SER A 25 -5.67 22.32 -21.30
N ASP A 26 -4.94 22.54 -22.42
CA ASP A 26 -3.48 22.53 -22.44
C ASP A 26 -2.99 23.71 -21.61
N ASN A 27 -2.32 23.44 -20.52
CA ASN A 27 -1.34 24.34 -19.92
C ASN A 27 -0.17 23.48 -19.45
N ASP A 28 0.88 23.53 -20.26
CA ASP A 28 2.19 22.96 -20.00
C ASP A 28 2.96 23.89 -19.06
N ASP A 29 2.48 24.01 -17.82
CA ASP A 29 3.21 24.61 -16.72
C ASP A 29 3.97 23.51 -15.99
N THR A 30 5.10 23.08 -16.58
CA THR A 30 6.17 22.42 -15.83
C THR A 30 6.60 23.39 -14.73
N PRO A 31 6.51 23.03 -13.44
CA PRO A 31 7.24 23.76 -12.41
C PRO A 31 8.71 23.69 -12.80
N ALA A 32 9.34 24.85 -12.99
CA ALA A 32 10.78 24.91 -13.24
C ALA A 32 11.49 24.12 -12.13
N PRO A 33 12.58 23.40 -12.44
CA PRO A 33 13.40 22.78 -11.43
C PRO A 33 13.74 23.87 -10.42
N VAL A 34 13.50 23.58 -9.13
CA VAL A 34 13.79 24.51 -8.06
C VAL A 34 15.24 24.92 -8.21
N GLN A 35 15.47 26.21 -8.54
CA GLN A 35 16.82 26.73 -8.70
C GLN A 35 17.55 26.58 -7.38
N PRO A 36 18.85 26.23 -7.36
CA PRO A 36 19.63 26.21 -6.14
C PRO A 36 19.53 27.59 -5.48
N GLY A 37 18.88 27.66 -4.31
CA GLY A 37 18.80 28.88 -3.53
C GLY A 37 20.22 29.29 -3.13
N SER A 38 20.51 30.58 -3.17
CA SER A 38 21.79 31.14 -2.77
C SER A 38 22.15 30.74 -1.34
N GLU A 39 23.42 30.40 -1.14
CA GLU A 39 24.11 30.10 0.11
C GLU A 39 23.51 30.78 1.36
N THR A 40 22.80 30.00 2.19
CA THR A 40 22.70 30.26 3.63
C THR A 40 22.60 28.93 4.35
N THR A 41 23.73 28.47 4.85
CA THR A 41 23.88 27.26 5.68
C THR A 41 23.32 27.43 7.12
N ASP A 42 22.70 28.57 7.44
CA ASP A 42 22.21 28.91 8.78
C ASP A 42 20.70 28.78 8.97
N ASN A 43 20.01 28.00 8.09
CA ASN A 43 18.59 27.74 8.27
C ASN A 43 18.40 26.55 9.22
N GLU A 44 17.84 26.79 10.41
CA GLU A 44 17.57 25.77 11.44
C GLU A 44 16.68 24.62 10.95
N LEU A 45 15.94 24.81 9.83
CA LEU A 45 15.10 23.80 9.22
C LEU A 45 15.81 23.06 8.07
N ALA A 46 17.08 23.34 7.82
CA ALA A 46 17.86 22.68 6.76
C ALA A 46 18.41 21.34 7.24
N VAL A 47 18.17 20.28 6.45
CA VAL A 47 18.71 18.92 6.71
C VAL A 47 19.58 18.52 5.55
N LYS A 48 20.85 18.17 5.84
CA LYS A 48 21.80 17.68 4.84
C LYS A 48 21.57 16.18 4.60
N CYS A 49 21.34 15.84 3.36
CA CYS A 49 21.26 14.49 2.83
C CYS A 49 22.40 14.23 1.83
N ILE A 50 22.53 12.99 1.34
CA ILE A 50 23.52 12.66 0.31
C ILE A 50 23.24 13.44 -0.98
N ASN A 51 21.98 13.52 -1.40
CA ASN A 51 21.55 14.14 -2.66
C ASN A 51 21.08 15.60 -2.51
N GLY A 52 21.59 16.33 -1.52
CA GLY A 52 21.29 17.75 -1.32
C GLY A 52 21.00 18.14 0.13
N THR A 53 20.80 19.42 0.35
CA THR A 53 20.31 19.96 1.61
C THR A 53 18.87 20.41 1.42
N PHE A 54 17.94 19.89 2.22
CA PHE A 54 16.51 20.17 2.09
C PHE A 54 16.03 21.05 3.23
N ILE A 55 15.33 22.14 2.89
CA ILE A 55 14.75 23.08 3.86
C ILE A 55 13.27 22.74 4.03
N GLY A 56 12.86 22.38 5.24
CA GLY A 56 11.48 22.05 5.57
C GLY A 56 10.62 23.28 5.87
N LYS A 57 9.31 23.07 5.91
CA LYS A 57 8.29 24.05 6.29
C LYS A 57 7.73 23.69 7.67
N LYS A 58 7.79 24.63 8.60
CA LYS A 58 7.27 24.44 9.95
C LYS A 58 5.83 24.93 10.04
N THR A 59 4.98 24.12 10.65
CA THR A 59 3.60 24.45 11.03
C THR A 59 3.39 24.03 12.49
N ASP A 60 3.16 24.98 13.37
CA ASP A 60 3.16 24.77 14.83
C ASP A 60 4.50 24.11 15.29
N ASN A 61 4.42 22.92 15.89
CA ASN A 61 5.58 22.14 16.33
C ASN A 61 5.96 21.00 15.38
N VAL A 62 5.44 20.99 14.15
CA VAL A 62 5.74 19.98 13.12
C VAL A 62 6.52 20.60 11.98
N ILE A 63 7.57 19.94 11.55
CA ILE A 63 8.35 20.29 10.36
C ILE A 63 8.07 19.22 9.29
N ALA A 64 7.59 19.68 8.13
CA ALA A 64 7.38 18.84 6.96
C ALA A 64 8.39 19.19 5.86
N TYR A 65 8.97 18.16 5.27
CA TYR A 65 9.83 18.23 4.10
C TYR A 65 9.11 17.49 2.98
N LYS A 66 8.63 18.18 1.96
CA LYS A 66 7.80 17.62 0.90
C LYS A 66 8.49 17.70 -0.46
N GLY A 67 8.35 16.65 -1.28
CA GLY A 67 8.89 16.63 -2.62
C GLY A 67 10.40 16.35 -2.70
N ILE A 68 10.96 15.57 -1.80
CA ILE A 68 12.38 15.16 -1.84
C ILE A 68 12.56 14.06 -2.88
N PRO A 69 13.40 14.23 -3.92
CA PRO A 69 13.68 13.16 -4.88
C PRO A 69 14.53 12.06 -4.23
N PHE A 70 14.16 10.80 -4.43
CA PHE A 70 14.95 9.66 -3.93
C PHE A 70 15.68 8.90 -5.05
N VAL A 71 15.69 9.44 -6.27
CA VAL A 71 16.38 8.90 -7.45
C VAL A 71 17.30 9.94 -8.04
N GLY A 72 18.34 9.51 -8.76
CA GLY A 72 19.26 10.40 -9.44
C GLY A 72 18.70 11.02 -10.72
N GLN A 73 17.78 10.32 -11.37
CA GLN A 73 17.05 10.81 -12.54
C GLN A 73 15.61 10.27 -12.50
N GLN A 74 14.66 11.13 -12.82
CA GLN A 74 13.26 10.74 -12.90
C GLN A 74 13.00 9.84 -14.13
N PRO A 75 12.02 8.93 -14.07
CA PRO A 75 11.76 7.93 -15.12
C PRO A 75 11.01 8.51 -16.33
N VAL A 76 11.50 9.60 -16.89
CA VAL A 76 10.90 10.31 -18.02
C VAL A 76 11.59 9.99 -19.37
N GLY A 77 10.87 10.06 -20.45
CA GLY A 77 11.40 9.89 -21.81
C GLY A 77 12.06 8.53 -22.00
N ASN A 78 13.38 8.50 -22.29
CA ASN A 78 14.13 7.26 -22.52
C ASN A 78 14.31 6.40 -21.26
N LEU A 79 14.01 6.95 -20.06
CA LEU A 79 14.05 6.23 -18.80
C LEU A 79 12.68 5.62 -18.43
N ARG A 80 11.63 5.88 -19.24
CA ARG A 80 10.35 5.19 -19.07
C ARG A 80 10.59 3.68 -19.13
N TRP A 81 10.03 2.93 -18.19
CA TRP A 81 10.20 1.48 -18.00
C TRP A 81 11.63 0.99 -17.72
N LYS A 82 12.55 1.88 -17.35
CA LYS A 82 13.86 1.50 -16.81
C LYS A 82 13.82 1.44 -15.27
N ALA A 83 14.74 0.66 -14.69
CA ALA A 83 14.95 0.63 -13.23
C ALA A 83 15.26 2.05 -12.70
N PRO A 84 14.89 2.36 -11.45
CA PRO A 84 15.22 3.65 -10.85
C PRO A 84 16.73 3.87 -10.83
N VAL A 85 17.15 5.09 -11.19
CA VAL A 85 18.56 5.48 -11.24
C VAL A 85 19.02 5.88 -9.82
N GLU A 86 20.12 5.33 -9.35
CA GLU A 86 20.67 5.72 -8.06
C GLU A 86 21.04 7.20 -8.02
N TYR A 87 20.72 7.85 -6.89
CA TYR A 87 21.14 9.23 -6.64
C TYR A 87 22.63 9.30 -6.29
N THR A 88 23.21 10.46 -6.54
CA THR A 88 24.61 10.76 -6.24
C THR A 88 24.71 11.92 -5.25
N ALA A 89 25.89 12.10 -4.69
CA ALA A 89 26.14 13.25 -3.82
C ALA A 89 25.90 14.57 -4.55
N ASP A 90 25.14 15.45 -3.89
CA ASP A 90 24.86 16.81 -4.34
C ASP A 90 25.02 17.79 -3.17
N ASN A 91 25.53 18.99 -3.44
CA ASN A 91 25.69 20.07 -2.46
C ASN A 91 24.66 21.19 -2.65
N GLY A 92 23.67 20.99 -3.53
CA GLY A 92 22.57 21.94 -3.74
C GLY A 92 21.72 22.12 -2.47
N VAL A 93 21.07 23.27 -2.36
CA VAL A 93 20.12 23.59 -1.30
C VAL A 93 18.74 23.76 -1.94
N TYR A 94 17.74 23.03 -1.43
CA TYR A 94 16.42 22.93 -2.04
C TYR A 94 15.31 23.20 -1.02
N GLU A 95 14.32 23.97 -1.42
CA GLU A 95 13.08 24.14 -0.65
C GLU A 95 12.20 22.91 -0.81
N ALA A 96 11.92 22.22 0.29
CA ALA A 96 11.07 21.03 0.35
C ALA A 96 9.71 21.36 0.97
N TYR A 97 8.97 22.28 0.35
CA TYR A 97 7.74 22.86 0.92
C TYR A 97 6.45 22.26 0.37
N GLU A 98 6.47 21.73 -0.84
CA GLU A 98 5.26 21.32 -1.55
C GLU A 98 5.35 19.86 -2.03
N ASN A 99 4.20 19.20 -2.10
CA ASN A 99 4.14 17.85 -2.66
C ASN A 99 4.55 17.86 -4.13
N ALA A 100 5.38 16.90 -4.52
CA ALA A 100 5.67 16.64 -5.93
C ALA A 100 4.46 16.03 -6.66
N LYS A 101 4.57 15.91 -7.99
CA LYS A 101 3.56 15.22 -8.80
C LYS A 101 3.46 13.75 -8.36
N GLY A 102 2.24 13.21 -8.35
CA GLY A 102 2.00 11.78 -8.24
C GLY A 102 2.35 11.06 -9.55
N ALA A 103 2.41 9.73 -9.50
CA ALA A 103 2.62 8.92 -10.71
C ALA A 103 1.44 9.05 -11.69
N CYS A 104 1.69 8.78 -12.98
CA CYS A 104 0.66 8.75 -14.00
C CYS A 104 -0.45 7.75 -13.64
N GLN A 105 -1.70 8.21 -13.61
CA GLN A 105 -2.89 7.48 -13.18
C GLN A 105 -4.16 8.14 -13.72
N ALA A 106 -5.34 7.62 -13.34
CA ALA A 106 -6.61 8.26 -13.68
C ALA A 106 -6.72 9.67 -13.04
N GLU A 107 -7.38 10.58 -13.73
CA GLU A 107 -7.59 11.96 -13.25
C GLU A 107 -8.45 12.01 -11.97
N GLY A 108 -8.20 12.99 -11.11
CA GLY A 108 -8.98 13.24 -9.90
C GLY A 108 -8.56 12.45 -8.67
N VAL A 109 -7.51 11.60 -8.75
CA VAL A 109 -6.96 10.86 -7.61
C VAL A 109 -5.96 11.71 -6.81
N VAL A 110 -5.08 12.41 -7.51
CA VAL A 110 -4.08 13.32 -6.94
C VAL A 110 -4.20 14.70 -7.57
N PRO A 111 -3.72 15.76 -6.90
CA PRO A 111 -3.81 17.14 -7.43
C PRO A 111 -3.07 17.34 -8.75
N SER A 112 -1.93 16.69 -8.91
CA SER A 112 -1.10 16.71 -10.13
C SER A 112 -0.37 15.39 -10.33
N MET A 113 -0.12 15.00 -11.57
CA MET A 113 0.51 13.72 -11.89
C MET A 113 1.43 13.82 -13.12
N GLY A 114 2.36 12.86 -13.24
CA GLY A 114 3.28 12.78 -14.37
C GLY A 114 4.24 11.61 -14.23
N GLU A 115 5.15 11.48 -15.20
CA GLU A 115 6.23 10.49 -15.16
C GLU A 115 7.35 10.91 -14.19
N ASP A 116 7.53 12.20 -13.99
CA ASP A 116 8.39 12.79 -12.95
C ASP A 116 7.68 12.71 -11.60
N CYS A 117 7.81 11.58 -10.88
CA CYS A 117 6.98 11.25 -9.73
C CYS A 117 7.70 10.54 -8.57
N LEU A 118 8.99 10.26 -8.68
CA LEU A 118 9.71 9.49 -7.66
C LEU A 118 10.25 10.39 -6.56
N TYR A 119 9.34 10.76 -5.64
CA TYR A 119 9.58 11.67 -4.52
C TYR A 119 9.03 11.09 -3.23
N LEU A 120 9.58 11.56 -2.12
CA LEU A 120 9.09 11.24 -0.78
C LEU A 120 8.90 12.51 0.06
N ASN A 121 8.14 12.38 1.14
CA ASN A 121 7.97 13.43 2.13
C ASN A 121 8.38 12.92 3.51
N VAL A 122 8.85 13.82 4.38
CA VAL A 122 9.26 13.51 5.76
C VAL A 122 8.55 14.47 6.71
N TRP A 123 7.95 13.95 7.79
CA TRP A 123 7.40 14.73 8.89
C TRP A 123 8.08 14.37 10.19
N LYS A 124 8.44 15.40 10.95
CA LYS A 124 9.00 15.27 12.29
C LYS A 124 8.46 16.35 13.22
N ALA A 125 8.48 16.10 14.52
CA ALA A 125 8.29 17.19 15.49
C ALA A 125 9.54 18.08 15.56
N GLU A 126 9.32 19.35 15.85
CA GLU A 126 10.39 20.23 16.29
C GLU A 126 10.87 19.75 17.65
N ASP A 127 12.09 19.22 17.68
CA ASP A 127 12.68 18.64 18.88
C ASP A 127 14.19 18.76 18.82
N THR A 128 14.78 19.05 19.95
CA THR A 128 16.23 19.13 20.16
C THR A 128 16.80 17.89 20.85
N SER A 129 15.99 16.84 21.02
CA SER A 129 16.44 15.57 21.60
C SER A 129 17.56 14.96 20.77
N ALA A 130 18.62 14.50 21.44
CA ALA A 130 19.69 13.75 20.82
C ALA A 130 19.32 12.26 20.57
N GLU A 131 18.19 11.80 21.08
CA GLU A 131 17.72 10.43 20.88
C GLU A 131 17.17 10.24 19.47
N LYS A 132 17.64 9.19 18.80
CA LYS A 132 17.12 8.80 17.49
C LYS A 132 15.70 8.27 17.61
N LYS A 133 14.82 8.71 16.72
CA LYS A 133 13.39 8.37 16.72
C LYS A 133 13.10 7.19 15.80
N PRO A 134 12.19 6.28 16.17
CA PRO A 134 11.64 5.29 15.26
C PRO A 134 11.05 5.95 14.02
N VAL A 135 11.20 5.29 12.88
CA VAL A 135 10.75 5.77 11.57
C VAL A 135 9.62 4.90 11.05
N MET A 136 8.54 5.51 10.59
CA MET A 136 7.42 4.85 9.94
C MET A 136 7.37 5.29 8.47
N VAL A 137 7.53 4.35 7.53
CA VAL A 137 7.54 4.64 6.08
C VAL A 137 6.24 4.14 5.46
N TRP A 138 5.38 5.08 5.05
CA TRP A 138 4.11 4.79 4.40
C TRP A 138 4.28 4.48 2.93
N ILE A 139 3.74 3.34 2.50
CA ILE A 139 3.56 2.95 1.11
C ILE A 139 2.06 2.94 0.85
N HIS A 140 1.58 3.85 -0.02
CA HIS A 140 0.15 4.02 -0.26
C HIS A 140 -0.47 2.85 -1.03
N GLY A 141 -1.77 2.62 -0.80
CA GLY A 141 -2.61 1.70 -1.54
C GLY A 141 -3.12 2.27 -2.87
N GLY A 142 -4.22 1.70 -3.37
CA GLY A 142 -4.87 2.11 -4.63
C GLY A 142 -4.68 1.11 -5.76
N ALA A 143 -4.70 -0.19 -5.44
CA ALA A 143 -4.67 -1.31 -6.40
C ALA A 143 -3.49 -1.26 -7.39
N PHE A 144 -2.37 -0.65 -7.02
CA PHE A 144 -1.20 -0.37 -7.86
C PHE A 144 -1.48 0.51 -9.09
N VAL A 145 -2.66 1.10 -9.22
CA VAL A 145 -3.08 1.94 -10.35
C VAL A 145 -3.41 3.37 -9.98
N GLY A 146 -3.53 3.67 -8.70
CA GLY A 146 -3.83 5.00 -8.18
C GLY A 146 -3.16 5.26 -6.84
N GLY A 147 -3.17 6.52 -6.39
CA GLY A 147 -2.60 6.95 -5.14
C GLY A 147 -1.41 7.92 -5.28
N GLY A 148 -0.87 8.37 -4.16
CA GLY A 148 0.29 9.27 -4.14
C GLY A 148 0.44 9.98 -2.81
N THR A 149 1.62 10.59 -2.61
CA THR A 149 1.98 11.30 -1.37
C THR A 149 1.26 12.64 -1.20
N GLY A 150 0.65 13.16 -2.27
CA GLY A 150 -0.09 14.44 -2.26
C GLY A 150 -1.56 14.31 -1.88
N ILE A 151 -2.03 13.15 -1.43
CA ILE A 151 -3.40 12.94 -0.95
C ILE A 151 -3.51 13.47 0.48
N ASP A 152 -4.50 14.34 0.75
CA ASP A 152 -4.69 14.99 2.04
C ASP A 152 -4.81 14.00 3.21
N LEU A 153 -5.41 12.83 2.97
CA LEU A 153 -5.50 11.76 3.97
C LEU A 153 -4.12 11.31 4.48
N PHE A 154 -3.07 11.46 3.66
CA PHE A 154 -1.70 11.05 4.02
C PHE A 154 -0.83 12.21 4.53
N ASP A 155 -1.43 13.37 4.85
CA ASP A 155 -0.75 14.42 5.60
C ASP A 155 -0.56 13.99 7.06
N CYS A 156 0.68 13.85 7.48
CA CYS A 156 1.03 13.30 8.79
C CYS A 156 1.16 14.36 9.89
N THR A 157 0.77 15.61 9.63
CA THR A 157 0.90 16.72 10.59
C THR A 157 0.22 16.42 11.92
N ASN A 158 -1.04 15.94 11.90
CA ASN A 158 -1.77 15.61 13.13
C ASN A 158 -1.20 14.37 13.83
N LEU A 159 -0.78 13.37 13.06
CA LEU A 159 -0.16 12.15 13.59
C LEU A 159 1.12 12.50 14.37
N ILE A 160 1.98 13.38 13.83
CA ILE A 160 3.21 13.83 14.49
C ILE A 160 2.90 14.74 15.69
N LYS A 161 1.88 15.62 15.62
CA LYS A 161 1.44 16.40 16.78
C LYS A 161 1.05 15.52 17.96
N GLU A 162 0.37 14.41 17.72
CA GLU A 162 -0.03 13.45 18.75
C GLU A 162 1.14 12.57 19.22
N ASN A 163 2.10 12.27 18.32
CA ASN A 163 3.21 11.35 18.57
C ASN A 163 4.55 11.99 18.15
N PRO A 164 5.07 12.97 18.92
CA PRO A 164 6.26 13.74 18.56
C PRO A 164 7.56 12.92 18.61
N ASP A 165 7.51 11.72 19.11
CA ASP A 165 8.62 10.78 19.30
C ASP A 165 8.79 9.76 18.17
N VAL A 166 8.13 9.96 17.03
CA VAL A 166 8.35 9.21 15.78
C VAL A 166 8.60 10.16 14.61
N ILE A 167 9.17 9.63 13.53
CA ILE A 167 9.28 10.27 12.22
C ILE A 167 8.42 9.49 11.25
N VAL A 168 7.67 10.19 10.39
CA VAL A 168 6.87 9.56 9.34
C VAL A 168 7.41 9.98 7.98
N VAL A 169 7.55 9.01 7.08
CA VAL A 169 7.91 9.21 5.68
C VAL A 169 6.78 8.67 4.81
N THR A 170 6.40 9.37 3.74
CA THR A 170 5.50 8.84 2.71
C THR A 170 6.25 8.75 1.38
N VAL A 171 6.08 7.67 0.63
CA VAL A 171 6.82 7.43 -0.60
C VAL A 171 5.89 7.25 -1.79
N ALA A 172 6.24 7.87 -2.92
CA ALA A 172 5.59 7.64 -4.20
C ALA A 172 6.32 6.53 -4.97
N TYR A 173 5.63 5.90 -5.92
CA TYR A 173 6.17 4.87 -6.79
C TYR A 173 5.38 4.82 -8.09
N ARG A 174 5.98 4.30 -9.17
CA ARG A 174 5.28 4.16 -10.46
C ARG A 174 4.12 3.19 -10.36
N LEU A 175 3.04 3.53 -11.04
CA LEU A 175 1.76 2.85 -10.98
C LEU A 175 1.35 2.26 -12.34
N GLY A 176 0.43 1.30 -12.30
CA GLY A 176 -0.24 0.74 -13.46
C GLY A 176 0.72 0.38 -14.60
N VAL A 177 0.38 0.81 -15.79
CA VAL A 177 1.17 0.57 -17.02
C VAL A 177 2.59 1.14 -16.95
N MET A 178 2.85 2.15 -16.11
CA MET A 178 4.18 2.74 -15.95
C MET A 178 5.07 1.97 -14.98
N GLY A 179 4.49 1.26 -14.02
CA GLY A 179 5.21 0.55 -12.96
C GLY A 179 5.21 -0.97 -13.08
N PHE A 180 4.28 -1.53 -13.86
CA PHE A 180 3.99 -2.97 -13.83
C PHE A 180 3.64 -3.55 -15.21
N LEU A 181 4.36 -3.21 -16.27
CA LEU A 181 4.12 -3.71 -17.61
C LEU A 181 5.19 -4.73 -18.03
N HIS A 182 4.79 -5.95 -18.39
CA HIS A 182 5.72 -6.99 -18.86
C HIS A 182 6.16 -6.69 -20.29
N LEU A 183 7.42 -6.31 -20.51
CA LEU A 183 7.93 -5.90 -21.83
C LEU A 183 8.95 -6.89 -22.41
N SER A 184 9.59 -7.71 -21.60
CA SER A 184 10.74 -8.54 -22.01
C SER A 184 10.41 -9.59 -23.08
N HIS A 185 9.13 -9.95 -23.29
CA HIS A 185 8.70 -10.87 -24.33
C HIS A 185 8.62 -10.23 -25.74
N LEU A 186 8.66 -8.89 -25.83
CA LEU A 186 8.60 -8.18 -27.10
C LEU A 186 9.94 -8.24 -27.83
N SER A 187 9.92 -8.10 -29.17
CA SER A 187 11.10 -8.24 -30.02
C SER A 187 12.25 -7.29 -29.66
N ASP A 188 11.93 -6.10 -29.13
CA ASP A 188 12.87 -5.08 -28.64
C ASP A 188 12.82 -4.90 -27.10
N GLY A 189 12.17 -5.85 -26.39
CA GLY A 189 11.94 -5.78 -24.95
C GLY A 189 13.12 -6.18 -24.06
N LYS A 190 14.20 -6.74 -24.64
CA LYS A 190 15.37 -7.24 -23.89
C LYS A 190 16.04 -6.20 -22.98
N ASP A 191 15.90 -4.91 -23.31
CA ASP A 191 16.47 -3.81 -22.54
C ASP A 191 15.56 -3.32 -21.41
N TYR A 192 14.42 -4.02 -21.18
CA TYR A 192 13.40 -3.73 -20.15
C TYR A 192 13.10 -4.96 -19.26
N PRO A 193 14.13 -5.60 -18.69
CA PRO A 193 14.00 -6.91 -18.02
C PRO A 193 13.25 -6.86 -16.68
N ASP A 194 13.02 -5.67 -16.13
CA ASP A 194 12.43 -5.44 -14.81
C ASP A 194 11.12 -4.64 -14.89
N ALA A 195 10.63 -4.33 -16.12
CA ALA A 195 9.50 -3.42 -16.33
C ALA A 195 8.20 -3.87 -15.63
N GLN A 196 8.05 -5.16 -15.37
CA GLN A 196 6.90 -5.76 -14.71
C GLN A 196 6.84 -5.50 -13.19
N ASN A 197 7.94 -5.01 -12.58
CA ASN A 197 8.03 -4.82 -11.12
C ASN A 197 8.69 -3.48 -10.72
N LEU A 198 8.68 -2.48 -11.60
CA LEU A 198 9.37 -1.20 -11.36
C LEU A 198 8.81 -0.45 -10.16
N GLY A 199 7.49 -0.47 -9.93
CA GLY A 199 6.92 0.16 -8.75
C GLY A 199 7.49 -0.40 -7.45
N LEU A 200 7.79 -1.69 -7.39
CA LEU A 200 8.46 -2.30 -6.22
C LEU A 200 9.94 -1.90 -6.13
N LEU A 201 10.62 -1.77 -7.27
CA LEU A 201 12.02 -1.29 -7.28
C LEU A 201 12.12 0.19 -6.90
N ASP A 202 11.13 1.00 -7.26
CA ASP A 202 11.02 2.41 -6.81
C ASP A 202 10.88 2.48 -5.30
N GLN A 203 9.99 1.66 -4.72
CA GLN A 203 9.82 1.56 -3.27
C GLN A 203 11.12 1.12 -2.58
N LYS A 204 11.82 0.11 -3.11
CA LYS A 204 13.12 -0.33 -2.59
C LYS A 204 14.15 0.81 -2.61
N MET A 205 14.19 1.61 -3.68
CA MET A 205 15.08 2.77 -3.80
C MET A 205 14.73 3.84 -2.75
N ALA A 206 13.44 4.11 -2.52
CA ALA A 206 12.99 5.02 -1.46
C ALA A 206 13.39 4.51 -0.07
N LEU A 207 13.27 3.21 0.20
CA LEU A 207 13.70 2.61 1.46
C LEU A 207 15.22 2.70 1.65
N LYS A 208 16.00 2.51 0.58
CA LYS A 208 17.46 2.78 0.59
C LYS A 208 17.75 4.22 0.95
N TRP A 209 17.04 5.18 0.32
CA TRP A 209 17.21 6.61 0.61
C TRP A 209 16.92 6.92 2.10
N VAL A 210 15.83 6.38 2.63
CA VAL A 210 15.48 6.53 4.06
C VAL A 210 16.60 6.00 4.94
N HIS A 211 17.07 4.78 4.71
CA HIS A 211 18.15 4.17 5.49
C HIS A 211 19.42 5.04 5.50
N GLU A 212 19.79 5.61 4.36
CA GLU A 212 21.03 6.39 4.20
C GLU A 212 20.93 7.84 4.70
N ASN A 213 19.71 8.41 4.79
CA ASN A 213 19.55 9.86 5.04
C ASN A 213 18.72 10.20 6.28
N ILE A 214 17.88 9.30 6.80
CA ILE A 214 16.90 9.64 7.84
C ILE A 214 17.54 10.05 9.17
N ALA A 215 18.79 9.66 9.42
CA ALA A 215 19.54 10.08 10.58
C ALA A 215 19.74 11.62 10.64
N GLY A 216 19.83 12.29 9.48
CA GLY A 216 19.88 13.75 9.39
C GLY A 216 18.60 14.43 9.90
N PHE A 217 17.46 13.76 9.83
CA PHE A 217 16.18 14.23 10.37
C PHE A 217 15.97 13.85 11.85
N GLY A 218 16.92 13.13 12.47
CA GLY A 218 16.84 12.60 13.83
C GLY A 218 16.20 11.20 13.90
N GLY A 219 16.05 10.51 12.77
CA GLY A 219 15.51 9.15 12.70
C GLY A 219 16.56 8.07 12.94
N ASP A 220 16.09 6.91 13.38
CA ASP A 220 16.91 5.72 13.57
C ASP A 220 16.80 4.79 12.35
N PRO A 221 17.84 4.67 11.50
CA PRO A 221 17.82 3.78 10.34
C PRO A 221 17.73 2.29 10.72
N ASP A 222 18.06 1.94 11.96
CA ASP A 222 17.99 0.58 12.49
C ASP A 222 16.63 0.30 13.19
N ASN A 223 15.71 1.27 13.21
CA ASN A 223 14.38 1.14 13.78
C ASN A 223 13.31 1.66 12.82
N VAL A 224 13.27 1.06 11.63
CA VAL A 224 12.33 1.41 10.54
C VAL A 224 11.19 0.42 10.49
N THR A 225 9.96 0.93 10.45
CA THR A 225 8.73 0.18 10.19
C THR A 225 8.16 0.63 8.85
N ILE A 226 8.09 -0.25 7.87
CA ILE A 226 7.31 0.02 6.66
C ILE A 226 5.84 -0.32 6.92
N TRP A 227 4.92 0.50 6.45
CA TRP A 227 3.50 0.29 6.67
C TRP A 227 2.68 0.71 5.46
N GLY A 228 1.55 0.05 5.26
CA GLY A 228 0.70 0.30 4.13
C GLY A 228 -0.64 -0.38 4.26
N GLU A 229 -1.59 0.09 3.47
CA GLU A 229 -2.92 -0.49 3.36
C GLU A 229 -3.16 -0.96 1.92
N SER A 230 -3.98 -2.03 1.74
CA SER A 230 -4.34 -2.54 0.42
C SER A 230 -3.11 -2.92 -0.42
N ALA A 231 -2.95 -2.35 -1.61
CA ALA A 231 -1.76 -2.50 -2.46
C ALA A 231 -0.47 -2.04 -1.77
N GLY A 232 -0.55 -1.06 -0.86
CA GLY A 232 0.57 -0.64 -0.01
C GLY A 232 0.96 -1.70 1.01
N SER A 233 -0.02 -2.37 1.61
CA SER A 233 0.20 -3.54 2.47
C SER A 233 0.83 -4.69 1.70
N ALA A 234 0.28 -5.02 0.52
CA ALA A 234 0.88 -6.00 -0.38
C ALA A 234 2.33 -5.62 -0.73
N SER A 235 2.59 -4.34 -1.05
CA SER A 235 3.94 -3.83 -1.28
C SER A 235 4.87 -4.10 -0.09
N CYS A 236 4.46 -3.74 1.14
CA CYS A 236 5.27 -3.99 2.34
C CYS A 236 5.62 -5.48 2.50
N THR A 237 4.64 -6.37 2.28
CA THR A 237 4.88 -7.81 2.36
C THR A 237 5.77 -8.31 1.23
N LEU A 238 5.66 -7.77 0.02
CA LEU A 238 6.52 -8.11 -1.12
C LEU A 238 7.95 -7.58 -0.94
N GLN A 239 8.14 -6.39 -0.34
CA GLN A 239 9.48 -5.87 -0.02
C GLN A 239 10.27 -6.83 0.89
N ALA A 240 9.61 -7.56 1.77
CA ALA A 240 10.26 -8.58 2.59
C ALA A 240 10.79 -9.79 1.79
N LEU A 241 10.42 -9.93 0.51
CA LEU A 241 10.83 -11.02 -0.38
C LEU A 241 11.81 -10.57 -1.47
N ILE A 242 12.03 -9.25 -1.62
CA ILE A 242 12.97 -8.70 -2.60
C ILE A 242 14.38 -8.72 -2.03
N GLU A 243 15.31 -9.29 -2.78
CA GLU A 243 16.72 -9.40 -2.37
C GLU A 243 17.29 -8.03 -1.96
N GLY A 244 17.90 -7.97 -0.79
CA GLY A 244 18.54 -6.77 -0.21
C GLY A 244 17.57 -5.70 0.29
N SER A 245 16.26 -5.79 0.06
CA SER A 245 15.30 -4.80 0.57
C SER A 245 15.16 -4.86 2.10
N GLN A 246 15.25 -6.05 2.68
CA GLN A 246 15.19 -6.26 4.15
C GLN A 246 16.32 -5.58 4.93
N ASN A 247 17.36 -5.09 4.26
CA ASN A 247 18.42 -4.33 4.92
C ASN A 247 17.95 -2.94 5.40
N TYR A 248 16.80 -2.46 4.92
CA TYR A 248 16.34 -1.10 5.11
C TYR A 248 15.19 -0.96 6.11
N PHE A 249 14.66 -2.07 6.65
CA PHE A 249 13.58 -2.05 7.64
C PHE A 249 13.59 -3.30 8.52
N GLN A 250 13.00 -3.21 9.70
CA GLN A 250 12.97 -4.28 10.71
C GLN A 250 11.54 -4.77 11.01
N LYS A 251 10.53 -3.95 10.69
CA LYS A 251 9.12 -4.22 11.02
C LYS A 251 8.20 -3.87 9.88
N ILE A 252 7.08 -4.56 9.82
CA ILE A 252 6.01 -4.31 8.85
C ILE A 252 4.67 -4.16 9.57
N ILE A 253 3.90 -3.11 9.24
CA ILE A 253 2.46 -3.06 9.51
C ILE A 253 1.74 -3.25 8.18
N ALA A 254 1.03 -4.37 8.03
CA ALA A 254 0.32 -4.74 6.82
C ALA A 254 -1.19 -4.70 7.04
N GLN A 255 -1.87 -3.68 6.49
CA GLN A 255 -3.31 -3.46 6.64
C GLN A 255 -4.02 -3.89 5.36
N SER A 256 -4.89 -4.91 5.46
CA SER A 256 -5.76 -5.34 4.36
C SER A 256 -5.03 -5.63 3.05
N GLY A 257 -3.92 -6.38 3.12
CA GLY A 257 -3.15 -6.79 1.94
C GLY A 257 -2.08 -7.82 2.28
N SER A 258 -1.70 -8.61 1.28
CA SER A 258 -0.79 -9.74 1.45
C SER A 258 -0.01 -9.99 0.16
N PRO A 259 1.00 -10.89 0.17
CA PRO A 259 1.74 -11.25 -1.05
C PRO A 259 0.89 -12.02 -2.08
N ALA A 260 -0.40 -12.29 -1.80
CA ALA A 260 -1.34 -12.83 -2.77
C ALA A 260 -1.74 -11.82 -3.86
N VAL A 261 -1.58 -10.51 -3.59
CA VAL A 261 -1.91 -9.45 -4.57
C VAL A 261 -0.80 -9.34 -5.62
N THR A 262 -0.70 -10.36 -6.44
CA THR A 262 0.31 -10.52 -7.51
C THR A 262 -0.29 -11.29 -8.67
N ARG A 263 0.35 -11.25 -9.84
CA ARG A 263 -0.07 -12.00 -11.04
C ARG A 263 1.03 -12.95 -11.52
N SER A 264 0.66 -13.91 -12.37
CA SER A 264 1.62 -14.75 -13.07
C SER A 264 2.22 -14.04 -14.29
N THR A 265 3.31 -14.59 -14.84
CA THR A 265 3.93 -14.10 -16.08
C THR A 265 2.97 -14.19 -17.27
N GLU A 266 2.16 -15.25 -17.36
CA GLU A 266 1.16 -15.45 -18.42
C GLU A 266 0.08 -14.35 -18.36
N GLU A 267 -0.42 -14.05 -17.17
CA GLU A 267 -1.38 -12.95 -16.94
C GLU A 267 -0.77 -11.58 -17.29
N ALA A 268 0.50 -11.39 -16.97
CA ALA A 268 1.24 -10.15 -17.27
C ALA A 268 1.44 -9.94 -18.77
N ILE A 269 1.83 -10.99 -19.51
CA ILE A 269 1.97 -10.97 -20.97
C ILE A 269 0.61 -10.68 -21.62
N ALA A 270 -0.43 -11.41 -21.23
CA ALA A 270 -1.77 -11.22 -21.79
C ALA A 270 -2.30 -9.79 -21.58
N CYS A 271 -2.02 -9.21 -20.42
CA CYS A 271 -2.35 -7.80 -20.13
C CYS A 271 -1.59 -6.85 -21.07
N THR A 272 -0.28 -7.02 -21.22
CA THR A 272 0.55 -6.21 -22.11
C THR A 272 0.08 -6.30 -23.57
N ASP A 273 -0.17 -7.51 -24.07
CA ASP A 273 -0.64 -7.73 -25.44
C ASP A 273 -2.00 -7.07 -25.70
N GLY A 274 -2.89 -7.12 -24.71
CA GLY A 274 -4.20 -6.46 -24.77
C GLY A 274 -4.06 -4.94 -24.89
N ILE A 275 -3.22 -4.32 -24.05
CA ILE A 275 -2.94 -2.87 -24.08
C ILE A 275 -2.30 -2.49 -25.42
N MET A 276 -1.27 -3.22 -25.86
CA MET A 276 -0.60 -2.96 -27.12
C MET A 276 -1.55 -3.04 -28.32
N LYS A 277 -2.43 -4.06 -28.32
CA LYS A 277 -3.45 -4.22 -29.37
C LYS A 277 -4.40 -3.01 -29.41
N SER A 278 -4.85 -2.51 -28.26
CA SER A 278 -5.75 -1.34 -28.19
C SER A 278 -5.10 -0.06 -28.71
N LEU A 279 -3.77 0.06 -28.54
CA LEU A 279 -2.95 1.20 -29.01
C LEU A 279 -2.43 1.03 -30.45
N GLY A 280 -2.57 -0.14 -31.05
CA GLY A 280 -1.97 -0.45 -32.36
C GLY A 280 -0.44 -0.54 -32.34
N CYS A 281 0.17 -0.71 -31.15
CA CYS A 281 1.61 -0.84 -30.95
C CYS A 281 2.06 -2.31 -31.12
N LYS A 282 3.31 -2.50 -31.57
CA LYS A 282 3.92 -3.84 -31.76
C LYS A 282 5.27 -3.98 -31.04
N THR A 283 5.91 -2.88 -30.67
CA THR A 283 7.24 -2.82 -30.09
C THR A 283 7.27 -1.88 -28.90
N VAL A 284 8.29 -1.98 -28.04
CA VAL A 284 8.53 -1.00 -26.97
C VAL A 284 8.79 0.38 -27.56
N ALA A 285 9.51 0.45 -28.70
CA ALA A 285 9.77 1.70 -29.40
C ALA A 285 8.48 2.40 -29.87
N ASP A 286 7.40 1.66 -30.18
CA ASP A 286 6.09 2.23 -30.47
C ASP A 286 5.43 2.77 -29.19
N LEU A 287 5.47 2.00 -28.09
CA LEU A 287 4.92 2.40 -26.79
C LEU A 287 5.59 3.66 -26.23
N LEU A 288 6.91 3.83 -26.44
CA LEU A 288 7.64 5.02 -25.99
C LEU A 288 7.16 6.33 -26.65
N LYS A 289 6.53 6.24 -27.82
CA LYS A 289 5.96 7.39 -28.54
C LYS A 289 4.54 7.74 -28.09
N VAL A 290 3.91 6.85 -27.30
CA VAL A 290 2.55 7.06 -26.82
C VAL A 290 2.60 7.99 -25.61
N ASP A 291 1.72 8.97 -25.61
CA ASP A 291 1.52 9.87 -24.47
C ASP A 291 1.11 9.10 -23.22
N ALA A 292 1.60 9.54 -22.05
CA ALA A 292 1.36 8.86 -20.77
C ALA A 292 -0.14 8.72 -20.44
N LYS A 293 -0.94 9.75 -20.72
CA LYS A 293 -2.39 9.73 -20.48
C LYS A 293 -3.07 8.65 -21.33
N LYS A 294 -2.69 8.55 -22.62
CA LYS A 294 -3.23 7.51 -23.52
C LYS A 294 -2.82 6.09 -23.09
N LEU A 295 -1.62 5.92 -22.53
CA LEU A 295 -1.19 4.65 -21.95
C LEU A 295 -2.07 4.25 -20.76
N VAL A 296 -2.33 5.19 -19.85
CA VAL A 296 -3.21 4.98 -18.69
C VAL A 296 -4.63 4.65 -19.14
N GLU A 297 -5.19 5.39 -20.09
CA GLU A 297 -6.52 5.15 -20.65
C GLU A 297 -6.64 3.76 -21.29
N ALA A 298 -5.64 3.35 -22.08
CA ALA A 298 -5.60 2.03 -22.73
C ALA A 298 -5.45 0.88 -21.70
N ALA A 299 -4.81 1.15 -20.56
CA ALA A 299 -4.64 0.19 -19.48
C ALA A 299 -5.88 0.07 -18.57
N THR A 300 -6.82 1.02 -18.63
CA THR A 300 -8.02 1.04 -17.79
C THR A 300 -8.80 -0.29 -17.75
N PRO A 301 -9.11 -0.96 -18.87
CA PRO A 301 -9.79 -2.26 -18.84
C PRO A 301 -8.98 -3.38 -18.19
N TYR A 302 -7.70 -3.17 -17.97
CA TYR A 302 -6.75 -4.13 -17.40
C TYR A 302 -6.26 -3.73 -16.00
N ALA A 303 -6.88 -2.75 -15.36
CA ALA A 303 -6.39 -2.16 -14.10
C ALA A 303 -6.12 -3.21 -13.01
N LEU A 304 -7.05 -4.16 -12.82
CA LEU A 304 -6.88 -5.28 -11.88
C LEU A 304 -5.90 -6.37 -12.38
N ASN A 305 -5.25 -6.17 -13.52
CA ASN A 305 -4.22 -7.04 -14.07
C ASN A 305 -2.86 -6.34 -14.20
N THR A 306 -2.71 -5.11 -13.69
CA THR A 306 -1.42 -4.39 -13.61
C THR A 306 -0.83 -4.46 -12.21
N PHE A 307 -0.79 -5.67 -11.65
CA PHE A 307 -0.19 -5.98 -10.35
C PHE A 307 1.28 -6.41 -10.48
N PRO A 308 2.05 -6.45 -9.38
CA PRO A 308 3.38 -7.04 -9.37
C PRO A 308 3.38 -8.47 -9.91
N GLU A 309 4.40 -8.82 -10.66
CA GLU A 309 4.55 -10.12 -11.28
C GLU A 309 5.44 -11.06 -10.46
N ARG A 310 4.99 -12.29 -10.28
CA ARG A 310 5.80 -13.38 -9.71
C ARG A 310 6.77 -13.94 -10.77
N ASP A 311 7.78 -13.13 -11.11
CA ASP A 311 8.70 -13.37 -12.22
C ASP A 311 9.82 -14.38 -11.91
N GLY A 312 9.91 -14.84 -10.65
CA GLY A 312 10.98 -15.73 -10.20
C GLY A 312 12.35 -15.07 -10.08
N LYS A 313 12.44 -13.77 -10.33
CA LYS A 313 13.68 -12.96 -10.31
C LYS A 313 13.63 -11.88 -9.23
N ILE A 314 12.73 -10.90 -9.37
CA ILE A 314 12.50 -9.83 -8.38
C ILE A 314 11.59 -10.37 -7.28
N LEU A 315 10.54 -11.07 -7.66
CA LEU A 315 9.64 -11.76 -6.74
C LEU A 315 9.70 -13.27 -6.93
N PRO A 316 9.68 -14.05 -5.84
CA PRO A 316 9.59 -15.51 -5.95
C PRO A 316 8.29 -15.92 -6.67
N SER A 317 8.33 -17.02 -7.42
CA SER A 317 7.16 -17.56 -8.12
C SER A 317 6.04 -17.96 -7.14
N GLU A 318 6.37 -18.32 -5.90
CA GLU A 318 5.46 -18.71 -4.84
C GLU A 318 5.73 -17.90 -3.55
N PRO A 319 5.25 -16.64 -3.44
CA PRO A 319 5.51 -15.78 -2.29
C PRO A 319 5.11 -16.40 -0.95
N HIS A 320 3.94 -17.05 -0.85
CA HIS A 320 3.52 -17.72 0.39
C HIS A 320 4.47 -18.84 0.82
N LYS A 321 5.02 -19.58 -0.14
CA LYS A 321 6.02 -20.62 0.13
C LYS A 321 7.36 -20.04 0.56
N ALA A 322 7.74 -18.89 0.01
CA ALA A 322 8.93 -18.16 0.46
C ALA A 322 8.79 -17.76 1.94
N TYR A 323 7.63 -17.25 2.36
CA TYR A 323 7.32 -17.00 3.76
C TYR A 323 7.39 -18.27 4.62
N ALA A 324 6.76 -19.36 4.20
CA ALA A 324 6.81 -20.64 4.91
C ALA A 324 8.24 -21.19 5.06
N ASN A 325 9.11 -20.87 4.11
CA ASN A 325 10.54 -21.21 4.14
C ASN A 325 11.38 -20.21 4.96
N GLY A 326 10.77 -19.22 5.58
CA GLY A 326 11.44 -18.28 6.50
C GLY A 326 12.14 -17.10 5.82
N ALA A 327 11.79 -16.76 4.58
CA ALA A 327 12.40 -15.64 3.87
C ALA A 327 12.29 -14.31 4.65
N ALA A 328 11.23 -14.12 5.44
CA ALA A 328 11.00 -12.91 6.25
C ALA A 328 11.07 -13.15 7.77
N LYS A 329 11.62 -14.26 8.25
CA LYS A 329 11.59 -14.66 9.67
C LYS A 329 12.18 -13.64 10.64
N ASN A 330 13.11 -12.80 10.19
CA ASN A 330 13.76 -11.77 11.01
C ASN A 330 12.94 -10.46 11.08
N ILE A 331 11.87 -10.34 10.32
CA ILE A 331 10.97 -9.17 10.31
C ILE A 331 9.83 -9.44 11.28
N THR A 332 9.50 -8.45 12.11
CA THR A 332 8.31 -8.53 12.98
C THR A 332 7.10 -7.92 12.25
N PHE A 333 5.97 -8.62 12.27
CA PHE A 333 4.74 -8.21 11.61
C PHE A 333 3.65 -7.78 12.61
N LEU A 334 2.97 -6.71 12.28
CA LEU A 334 1.62 -6.38 12.72
C LEU A 334 0.73 -6.41 11.48
N GLN A 335 -0.22 -7.33 11.39
CA GLN A 335 -1.01 -7.50 10.18
C GLN A 335 -2.46 -7.84 10.48
N GLY A 336 -3.33 -7.54 9.56
CA GLY A 336 -4.75 -7.81 9.71
C GLY A 336 -5.57 -7.26 8.56
N CYS A 337 -6.88 -7.36 8.72
CA CYS A 337 -7.83 -6.87 7.73
C CYS A 337 -9.13 -6.43 8.41
N ASN A 338 -10.00 -5.79 7.61
CA ASN A 338 -11.33 -5.40 8.02
C ASN A 338 -12.33 -6.53 7.76
N LYS A 339 -13.45 -6.52 8.48
CA LYS A 339 -14.45 -7.60 8.41
C LYS A 339 -15.19 -7.64 7.08
N ASP A 340 -15.58 -6.49 6.56
CA ASP A 340 -16.48 -6.34 5.42
C ASP A 340 -15.79 -5.65 4.22
N GLU A 341 -14.53 -6.01 3.94
CA GLU A 341 -13.63 -5.39 2.96
C GLU A 341 -14.30 -5.09 1.61
N PHE A 342 -14.95 -6.10 1.02
CA PHE A 342 -15.52 -6.00 -0.32
C PHE A 342 -16.82 -5.18 -0.40
N ASN A 343 -17.41 -4.77 0.73
CA ASN A 343 -18.54 -3.84 0.71
C ASN A 343 -18.16 -2.53 0.03
N PHE A 344 -16.94 -2.03 0.28
CA PHE A 344 -16.40 -0.87 -0.41
C PHE A 344 -16.42 -1.02 -1.94
N PHE A 345 -15.87 -2.14 -2.44
CA PHE A 345 -15.79 -2.39 -3.89
C PHE A 345 -17.17 -2.59 -4.51
N ALA A 346 -18.06 -3.34 -3.86
CA ALA A 346 -19.41 -3.58 -4.34
C ALA A 346 -20.22 -2.29 -4.47
N LEU A 347 -20.14 -1.41 -3.47
CA LEU A 347 -20.88 -0.13 -3.48
C LEU A 347 -20.26 0.88 -4.45
N THR A 348 -18.94 0.86 -4.61
CA THR A 348 -18.24 1.75 -5.54
C THR A 348 -18.50 1.37 -7.00
N MET A 349 -18.47 0.09 -7.33
CA MET A 349 -18.80 -0.42 -8.67
C MET A 349 -20.31 -0.28 -9.01
N GLY A 350 -21.14 -0.17 -7.98
CA GLY A 350 -22.58 -0.40 -8.05
C GLY A 350 -22.90 -1.89 -7.95
N THR A 351 -23.85 -2.24 -7.12
CA THR A 351 -24.12 -3.63 -6.71
C THR A 351 -24.42 -4.56 -7.89
N ASP A 352 -25.12 -4.10 -8.93
CA ASP A 352 -25.41 -4.91 -10.12
C ASP A 352 -24.14 -5.22 -10.94
N ASN A 353 -23.26 -4.23 -11.11
CA ASN A 353 -21.98 -4.42 -11.77
C ASN A 353 -21.07 -5.34 -10.96
N PHE A 354 -21.08 -5.20 -9.64
CA PHE A 354 -20.34 -6.09 -8.76
C PHE A 354 -20.81 -7.53 -8.85
N ILE A 355 -22.12 -7.80 -8.89
CA ILE A 355 -22.68 -9.15 -9.06
C ILE A 355 -22.18 -9.75 -10.38
N ALA A 356 -22.23 -9.00 -11.49
CA ALA A 356 -21.76 -9.47 -12.79
C ALA A 356 -20.25 -9.77 -12.78
N TRP A 357 -19.45 -8.86 -12.19
CA TRP A 357 -18.01 -9.06 -12.02
C TRP A 357 -17.70 -10.28 -11.15
N ALA A 358 -18.40 -10.43 -10.02
CA ALA A 358 -18.22 -11.55 -9.10
C ALA A 358 -18.56 -12.89 -9.75
N ALA A 359 -19.62 -12.95 -10.57
CA ALA A 359 -19.99 -14.14 -11.32
C ALA A 359 -18.92 -14.56 -12.34
N ASP A 360 -18.40 -13.59 -13.13
CA ASP A 360 -17.30 -13.83 -14.08
C ASP A 360 -16.04 -14.31 -13.35
N ARG A 361 -15.68 -13.66 -12.25
CA ARG A 361 -14.50 -13.99 -11.45
C ARG A 361 -14.60 -15.41 -10.87
N LYS A 362 -15.75 -15.75 -10.26
CA LYS A 362 -16.01 -17.10 -9.74
C LYS A 362 -15.91 -18.14 -10.85
N ALA A 363 -16.54 -17.93 -12.01
CA ALA A 363 -16.48 -18.87 -13.13
C ALA A 363 -15.05 -19.16 -13.58
N LYS A 364 -14.21 -18.11 -13.71
CA LYS A 364 -12.78 -18.25 -14.06
C LYS A 364 -11.99 -19.04 -13.01
N LYS A 365 -12.27 -18.82 -11.73
CA LYS A 365 -11.58 -19.53 -10.64
C LYS A 365 -12.09 -20.96 -10.48
N PHE A 366 -13.39 -21.20 -10.59
CA PHE A 366 -13.98 -22.55 -10.54
C PHE A 366 -13.43 -23.47 -11.63
N ALA A 367 -13.10 -22.92 -12.80
CA ALA A 367 -12.44 -23.69 -13.87
C ALA A 367 -11.03 -24.20 -13.50
N GLN A 368 -10.41 -23.66 -12.45
CA GLN A 368 -9.08 -24.03 -11.95
C GLN A 368 -9.15 -24.93 -10.70
N MET A 369 -10.35 -25.10 -10.12
CA MET A 369 -10.59 -25.79 -8.85
C MET A 369 -11.06 -27.23 -9.06
N THR A 370 -10.86 -28.07 -8.05
CA THR A 370 -11.47 -29.39 -7.99
C THR A 370 -12.96 -29.29 -7.69
N GLU A 371 -13.72 -30.34 -7.99
CA GLU A 371 -15.16 -30.41 -7.70
C GLU A 371 -15.45 -30.21 -6.19
N ASP A 372 -14.63 -30.79 -5.32
CA ASP A 372 -14.77 -30.65 -3.87
C ASP A 372 -14.51 -29.19 -3.40
N GLU A 373 -13.52 -28.51 -3.97
CA GLU A 373 -13.22 -27.10 -3.69
C GLU A 373 -14.38 -26.18 -4.13
N VAL A 374 -14.95 -26.44 -5.32
CA VAL A 374 -16.14 -25.70 -5.82
C VAL A 374 -17.35 -25.98 -4.92
N ALA A 375 -17.56 -27.22 -4.49
CA ALA A 375 -18.65 -27.59 -3.60
C ALA A 375 -18.55 -26.86 -2.24
N LEU A 376 -17.35 -26.73 -1.68
CA LEU A 376 -17.12 -25.96 -0.44
C LEU A 376 -17.51 -24.49 -0.60
N VAL A 377 -17.11 -23.83 -1.70
CA VAL A 377 -17.47 -22.43 -1.95
C VAL A 377 -18.99 -22.27 -2.12
N ASN A 378 -19.64 -23.18 -2.88
CA ASN A 378 -21.08 -23.14 -3.09
C ASN A 378 -21.85 -23.41 -1.78
N SER A 379 -21.38 -24.33 -0.93
CA SER A 379 -21.95 -24.56 0.39
C SER A 379 -21.88 -23.29 1.24
N TYR A 380 -20.70 -22.65 1.30
CA TYR A 380 -20.52 -21.39 2.00
C TYR A 380 -21.50 -20.31 1.50
N LEU A 381 -21.60 -20.11 0.18
CA LEU A 381 -22.49 -19.10 -0.40
C LEU A 381 -23.97 -19.37 -0.09
N SER A 382 -24.39 -20.65 -0.07
CA SER A 382 -25.78 -21.04 0.21
C SER A 382 -26.23 -20.76 1.65
N GLU A 383 -25.28 -20.67 2.57
CA GLU A 383 -25.53 -20.37 3.99
C GLU A 383 -25.59 -18.85 4.27
N GLN A 384 -25.15 -18.00 3.32
CA GLN A 384 -25.11 -16.57 3.49
C GLN A 384 -26.51 -15.94 3.31
N GLN A 385 -26.80 -14.95 4.13
CA GLN A 385 -28.03 -14.15 4.07
C GLN A 385 -27.70 -12.69 3.73
N GLY A 386 -28.70 -11.93 3.37
CA GLY A 386 -28.57 -10.48 3.07
C GLY A 386 -29.04 -10.13 1.66
N GLU A 387 -28.68 -8.93 1.19
CA GLU A 387 -28.95 -8.51 -0.20
C GLU A 387 -28.15 -9.39 -1.18
N ASN A 388 -28.59 -9.51 -2.41
CA ASN A 388 -28.05 -10.44 -3.43
C ASN A 388 -26.55 -10.28 -3.74
N TRP A 389 -25.95 -9.14 -3.41
CA TRP A 389 -24.52 -8.86 -3.58
C TRP A 389 -23.67 -9.21 -2.34
N GLU A 390 -24.28 -9.25 -1.15
CA GLU A 390 -23.54 -9.45 0.11
C GLU A 390 -22.87 -10.81 0.27
N PRO A 391 -23.47 -11.95 -0.19
CA PRO A 391 -22.77 -13.24 -0.14
C PRO A 391 -21.43 -13.23 -0.88
N ASP A 392 -21.39 -12.66 -2.07
CA ASP A 392 -20.17 -12.53 -2.86
C ASP A 392 -19.19 -11.54 -2.21
N SER A 393 -19.66 -10.43 -1.68
CA SER A 393 -18.81 -9.48 -0.92
C SER A 393 -18.12 -10.18 0.25
N ARG A 394 -18.85 -10.98 1.03
CA ARG A 394 -18.26 -11.75 2.14
C ARG A 394 -17.26 -12.80 1.64
N LEU A 395 -17.56 -13.51 0.56
CA LEU A 395 -16.63 -14.48 -0.03
C LEU A 395 -15.31 -13.81 -0.42
N PHE A 396 -15.38 -12.67 -1.12
CA PHE A 396 -14.16 -11.97 -1.55
C PHE A 396 -13.43 -11.30 -0.38
N SER A 397 -14.15 -10.77 0.63
CA SER A 397 -13.51 -10.27 1.87
C SER A 397 -12.69 -11.35 2.56
N GLN A 398 -13.22 -12.58 2.61
CA GLN A 398 -12.53 -13.72 3.20
C GLN A 398 -11.35 -14.20 2.34
N SER A 399 -11.56 -14.37 1.04
CA SER A 399 -10.57 -15.02 0.16
C SER A 399 -9.42 -14.09 -0.27
N TRP A 400 -9.66 -12.78 -0.41
CA TRP A 400 -8.64 -11.83 -0.83
C TRP A 400 -7.86 -11.21 0.33
N PHE A 401 -8.51 -11.07 1.50
CA PHE A 401 -7.93 -10.37 2.63
C PHE A 401 -7.71 -11.29 3.84
N LEU A 402 -8.75 -11.84 4.43
CA LEU A 402 -8.62 -12.57 5.69
C LEU A 402 -7.79 -13.87 5.55
N ALA A 403 -8.12 -14.74 4.58
CA ALA A 403 -7.41 -16.00 4.42
C ALA A 403 -5.90 -15.82 4.12
N PRO A 404 -5.51 -14.96 3.16
CA PRO A 404 -4.10 -14.72 2.91
C PRO A 404 -3.37 -14.08 4.10
N CYS A 405 -4.04 -13.19 4.85
CA CYS A 405 -3.49 -12.58 6.06
C CYS A 405 -3.23 -13.63 7.15
N MET A 406 -4.22 -14.49 7.45
CA MET A 406 -4.05 -15.58 8.42
C MET A 406 -2.95 -16.55 7.98
N ARG A 407 -2.90 -16.91 6.70
CA ARG A 407 -1.84 -17.76 6.14
C ARG A 407 -0.47 -17.14 6.30
N MET A 408 -0.34 -15.84 6.12
CA MET A 408 0.93 -15.15 6.31
C MET A 408 1.37 -15.20 7.79
N SER A 409 0.43 -15.01 8.75
CA SER A 409 0.72 -15.16 10.19
C SER A 409 1.20 -16.57 10.54
N GLU A 410 0.52 -17.60 10.02
CA GLU A 410 0.92 -18.99 10.22
C GLU A 410 2.31 -19.28 9.64
N ASN A 411 2.56 -18.87 8.40
CA ASN A 411 3.85 -19.09 7.74
C ASN A 411 4.99 -18.39 8.50
N GLN A 412 4.78 -17.13 8.89
CA GLN A 412 5.76 -16.36 9.64
C GLN A 412 6.11 -17.03 10.99
N THR A 413 5.08 -17.44 11.73
CA THR A 413 5.24 -18.08 13.04
C THR A 413 5.88 -19.46 12.93
N ASN A 414 5.42 -20.28 11.98
CA ASN A 414 5.99 -21.62 11.75
C ASN A 414 7.46 -21.56 11.32
N ALA A 415 7.87 -20.50 10.63
CA ALA A 415 9.26 -20.24 10.25
C ALA A 415 10.13 -19.67 11.40
N GLY A 416 9.55 -19.48 12.59
CA GLY A 416 10.23 -18.93 13.78
C GLY A 416 10.27 -17.41 13.84
N GLY A 417 9.51 -16.71 12.98
CA GLY A 417 9.33 -15.26 13.03
C GLY A 417 8.20 -14.82 13.98
N LYS A 418 7.97 -13.52 14.07
CA LYS A 418 6.96 -12.92 14.96
C LYS A 418 5.85 -12.27 14.14
N SER A 419 4.60 -12.53 14.51
CA SER A 419 3.42 -11.88 13.94
C SER A 419 2.44 -11.53 15.04
N TYR A 420 1.94 -10.31 15.00
CA TYR A 420 0.76 -9.85 15.72
C TYR A 420 -0.36 -9.70 14.68
N THR A 421 -1.54 -10.26 14.98
CA THR A 421 -2.63 -10.30 14.01
C THR A 421 -3.85 -9.58 14.57
N TYR A 422 -4.53 -8.78 13.73
CA TYR A 422 -5.77 -8.11 14.10
C TYR A 422 -6.93 -8.43 13.17
N PHE A 423 -8.13 -8.15 13.65
CA PHE A 423 -9.36 -8.17 12.89
C PHE A 423 -10.21 -6.96 13.27
N TYR A 424 -10.35 -6.01 12.35
CA TYR A 424 -11.07 -4.76 12.55
C TYR A 424 -12.56 -4.93 12.23
N ARG A 425 -13.43 -4.50 13.17
CA ARG A 425 -14.88 -4.72 13.09
C ARG A 425 -15.70 -3.45 13.27
N VAL A 426 -15.07 -2.30 13.39
CA VAL A 426 -15.80 -1.05 13.62
C VAL A 426 -16.55 -0.67 12.34
N GLU A 427 -17.87 -0.54 12.47
CA GLU A 427 -18.74 -0.23 11.35
C GLU A 427 -18.76 1.28 11.07
N ALA A 428 -18.64 1.64 9.79
CA ALA A 428 -18.79 3.01 9.31
C ALA A 428 -20.22 3.53 9.54
N SER A 429 -20.37 4.85 9.58
CA SER A 429 -21.69 5.49 9.67
C SER A 429 -22.61 5.21 8.48
N GLU A 430 -22.05 4.90 7.30
CA GLU A 430 -22.80 4.40 6.15
C GLU A 430 -23.16 2.93 6.35
N PRO A 431 -24.42 2.57 6.58
CA PRO A 431 -24.78 1.23 7.06
C PRO A 431 -24.39 0.09 6.11
N LYS A 432 -24.30 0.34 4.81
CA LYS A 432 -23.91 -0.68 3.82
C LYS A 432 -22.42 -0.89 3.73
N LEU A 433 -21.60 0.10 4.10
CA LEU A 433 -20.14 -0.05 4.13
C LEU A 433 -19.70 -1.00 5.23
N LYS A 434 -20.29 -0.89 6.42
CA LYS A 434 -19.87 -1.65 7.60
C LYS A 434 -18.37 -1.44 7.88
N ALA A 435 -17.62 -2.47 8.26
CA ALA A 435 -16.17 -2.42 8.42
C ALA A 435 -15.48 -2.65 7.06
N ALA A 436 -15.65 -1.71 6.14
CA ALA A 436 -15.21 -1.82 4.75
C ALA A 436 -13.71 -1.56 4.58
N HIS A 437 -13.21 -1.75 3.37
CA HIS A 437 -11.81 -1.52 2.98
C HIS A 437 -11.39 -0.07 3.22
N GLY A 438 -10.27 0.13 3.93
CA GLY A 438 -9.66 1.44 4.20
C GLY A 438 -10.39 2.30 5.25
N GLU A 439 -11.46 1.82 5.90
CA GLU A 439 -12.21 2.61 6.90
C GLU A 439 -11.35 3.00 8.12
N GLU A 440 -10.28 2.28 8.41
CA GLU A 440 -9.35 2.60 9.49
C GLU A 440 -8.32 3.68 9.13
N LEU A 441 -8.17 4.07 7.86
CA LEU A 441 -7.15 5.03 7.43
C LEU A 441 -7.27 6.41 8.10
N PRO A 442 -8.44 7.05 8.20
CA PRO A 442 -8.58 8.31 8.93
C PRO A 442 -8.17 8.20 10.40
N ILE A 443 -8.33 7.01 10.98
CA ILE A 443 -7.95 6.73 12.36
C ILE A 443 -6.43 6.75 12.49
N VAL A 444 -5.72 5.96 11.68
CA VAL A 444 -4.26 5.79 11.81
C VAL A 444 -3.49 7.03 11.36
N PHE A 445 -4.03 7.85 10.46
CA PHE A 445 -3.46 9.15 10.06
C PHE A 445 -3.89 10.34 10.92
N CYS A 446 -4.73 10.12 11.93
CA CYS A 446 -5.20 11.17 12.84
C CYS A 446 -6.01 12.28 12.15
N HIS A 447 -7.01 11.89 11.34
CA HIS A 447 -7.97 12.80 10.73
C HIS A 447 -9.34 12.71 11.42
N PRO A 448 -9.53 13.37 12.57
CA PRO A 448 -10.76 13.26 13.36
C PRO A 448 -12.00 13.84 12.66
N ASP A 449 -11.80 14.72 11.70
CA ASP A 449 -12.84 15.32 10.84
C ASP A 449 -13.32 14.38 9.71
N GLN A 450 -12.60 13.28 9.48
CA GLN A 450 -12.92 12.29 8.45
C GLN A 450 -13.51 10.98 9.01
N THR A 451 -13.71 10.90 10.32
CA THR A 451 -14.33 9.75 11.00
C THR A 451 -15.26 10.22 12.11
N ASP A 452 -16.35 9.50 12.34
CA ASP A 452 -17.29 9.68 13.45
C ASP A 452 -17.16 8.60 14.55
N ILE A 453 -16.09 7.80 14.44
CA ILE A 453 -15.77 6.75 15.40
C ILE A 453 -15.29 7.38 16.71
N ASP A 454 -15.57 6.70 17.83
CA ASP A 454 -15.20 7.16 19.18
C ASP A 454 -13.73 7.60 19.26
N PRO A 455 -13.45 8.84 19.71
CA PRO A 455 -12.09 9.38 19.72
C PRO A 455 -11.12 8.60 20.63
N THR A 456 -11.63 7.96 21.71
CA THR A 456 -10.82 7.14 22.62
C THR A 456 -10.35 5.88 21.93
N PHE A 457 -11.26 5.22 21.18
CA PHE A 457 -10.91 4.09 20.32
C PHE A 457 -9.88 4.48 19.27
N CYS A 458 -10.14 5.56 18.53
CA CYS A 458 -9.23 6.06 17.49
C CYS A 458 -7.82 6.31 18.03
N LYS A 459 -7.73 6.98 19.18
CA LYS A 459 -6.44 7.26 19.82
C LYS A 459 -5.77 5.99 20.34
N THR A 460 -6.54 5.03 20.87
CA THR A 460 -6.01 3.74 21.33
C THR A 460 -5.41 2.96 20.18
N MET A 461 -6.09 2.85 19.05
CA MET A 461 -5.61 2.17 17.86
C MET A 461 -4.31 2.81 17.34
N ARG A 462 -4.27 4.15 17.16
CA ARG A 462 -3.03 4.85 16.75
C ARG A 462 -1.87 4.56 17.69
N LYS A 463 -2.10 4.63 19.00
CA LYS A 463 -1.06 4.34 20.00
C LYS A 463 -0.53 2.92 19.89
N MET A 464 -1.37 1.92 19.58
CA MET A 464 -0.90 0.55 19.35
C MET A 464 -0.02 0.45 18.10
N TRP A 465 -0.36 1.16 17.00
CA TRP A 465 0.46 1.23 15.77
C TRP A 465 1.82 1.88 16.03
N VAL A 466 1.81 3.04 16.70
CA VAL A 466 3.03 3.77 17.06
C VAL A 466 3.88 2.97 18.06
N GLN A 467 3.25 2.30 19.05
CA GLN A 467 3.95 1.46 20.02
C GLN A 467 4.65 0.27 19.33
N PHE A 468 3.97 -0.35 18.35
CA PHE A 468 4.60 -1.39 17.54
C PHE A 468 5.77 -0.84 16.74
N ALA A 469 5.65 0.32 16.13
CA ALA A 469 6.75 0.96 15.40
C ALA A 469 7.96 1.23 16.30
N LYS A 470 7.75 1.63 17.55
CA LYS A 470 8.80 1.86 18.55
C LYS A 470 9.50 0.58 19.00
N THR A 471 8.73 -0.46 19.30
CA THR A 471 9.20 -1.58 20.13
C THR A 471 9.10 -2.95 19.45
N GLY A 472 8.34 -3.07 18.35
CA GLY A 472 7.96 -4.34 17.75
C GLY A 472 6.86 -5.09 18.52
N ASN A 473 6.22 -4.44 19.51
CA ASN A 473 5.10 -4.99 20.28
C ASN A 473 3.99 -3.93 20.38
N PRO A 474 2.75 -4.21 19.90
CA PRO A 474 1.65 -3.24 19.89
C PRO A 474 0.91 -3.12 21.24
N SER A 475 1.25 -3.91 22.25
CA SER A 475 0.60 -3.88 23.56
C SER A 475 0.77 -2.53 24.25
N LEU A 476 -0.28 -2.08 24.95
CA LEU A 476 -0.27 -0.87 25.77
C LEU A 476 -0.46 -1.22 27.25
N THR A 477 0.34 -0.60 28.10
CA THR A 477 0.06 -0.58 29.54
C THR A 477 -1.17 0.28 29.83
N ALA A 478 -1.76 0.17 31.02
CA ALA A 478 -2.87 1.00 31.44
C ALA A 478 -2.53 2.51 31.38
N ALA A 479 -1.28 2.87 31.72
CA ALA A 479 -0.81 4.26 31.68
C ALA A 479 -0.65 4.80 30.24
N GLN A 480 -0.39 3.93 29.27
CA GLN A 480 -0.26 4.32 27.84
C GLN A 480 -1.61 4.36 27.13
N SER A 481 -2.58 3.61 27.62
CA SER A 481 -3.90 3.49 26.98
C SER A 481 -4.79 4.68 27.29
N PRO A 482 -5.44 5.31 26.29
CA PRO A 482 -6.33 6.45 26.48
C PRO A 482 -7.52 6.20 27.41
N ASP A 483 -8.01 4.95 27.50
CA ASP A 483 -9.10 4.53 28.39
C ASP A 483 -8.62 4.05 29.77
N GLY A 484 -7.32 4.12 30.05
CA GLY A 484 -6.73 3.69 31.31
C GLY A 484 -6.69 2.16 31.51
N THR A 485 -7.00 1.36 30.49
CA THR A 485 -6.97 -0.11 30.56
C THR A 485 -5.85 -0.69 29.72
N ALA A 486 -5.12 -1.67 30.25
CA ALA A 486 -4.06 -2.33 29.47
C ALA A 486 -4.64 -3.06 28.25
N LYS A 487 -3.90 -3.03 27.14
CA LYS A 487 -4.21 -3.76 25.91
C LYS A 487 -3.08 -4.76 25.67
N GLU A 488 -3.24 -5.96 26.20
CA GLU A 488 -2.30 -7.05 25.95
C GLU A 488 -2.59 -7.67 24.59
N TRP A 489 -1.63 -7.54 23.68
CA TRP A 489 -1.75 -8.10 22.34
C TRP A 489 -0.85 -9.34 22.23
N PRO A 490 -1.41 -10.55 22.14
CA PRO A 490 -0.64 -11.77 22.06
C PRO A 490 0.06 -11.89 20.70
N LEU A 491 1.25 -12.49 20.70
CA LEU A 491 1.82 -13.00 19.47
C LEU A 491 0.90 -14.07 18.89
N TYR A 492 0.73 -14.05 17.56
CA TYR A 492 0.06 -15.14 16.87
C TYR A 492 0.90 -16.41 17.02
N ASP A 493 0.24 -17.49 17.38
CA ASP A 493 0.84 -18.80 17.58
C ASP A 493 -0.13 -19.86 17.05
N THR A 494 0.41 -20.79 16.28
CA THR A 494 -0.39 -21.82 15.59
C THR A 494 -1.06 -22.81 16.55
N GLY A 495 -0.63 -22.85 17.83
CA GLY A 495 -1.26 -23.67 18.87
C GLY A 495 -2.53 -23.04 19.43
N ASN A 496 -2.57 -21.71 19.66
CA ASN A 496 -3.71 -21.01 20.21
C ASN A 496 -4.43 -20.08 19.23
N LYS A 497 -3.80 -19.73 18.10
CA LYS A 497 -4.36 -18.95 16.98
C LYS A 497 -5.12 -17.70 17.45
N GLN A 498 -4.46 -16.85 18.25
CA GLN A 498 -5.07 -15.63 18.79
C GLN A 498 -4.90 -14.44 17.86
N VAL A 499 -5.97 -13.66 17.72
CA VAL A 499 -6.01 -12.39 16.98
C VAL A 499 -6.55 -11.30 17.90
N MET A 500 -6.14 -10.05 17.69
CA MET A 500 -6.72 -8.90 18.38
C MET A 500 -7.97 -8.43 17.63
N VAL A 501 -9.12 -8.54 18.24
CA VAL A 501 -10.35 -7.92 17.73
C VAL A 501 -10.31 -6.44 18.08
N LEU A 502 -10.47 -5.59 17.06
CA LEU A 502 -10.56 -4.14 17.15
C LEU A 502 -12.00 -3.72 16.91
N ASP A 503 -12.70 -3.40 17.98
CA ASP A 503 -14.09 -2.95 17.96
C ASP A 503 -14.27 -1.84 19.00
N VAL A 504 -15.19 -0.90 18.78
CA VAL A 504 -15.46 0.18 19.73
C VAL A 504 -15.90 -0.45 21.07
N ASN A 505 -15.28 -0.03 22.16
CA ASN A 505 -15.50 -0.56 23.52
C ASN A 505 -15.15 -2.06 23.71
N ASN A 506 -14.52 -2.72 22.73
CA ASN A 506 -14.23 -4.15 22.82
C ASN A 506 -12.91 -4.52 22.11
N ILE A 507 -11.81 -3.86 22.51
CA ILE A 507 -10.46 -4.25 22.06
C ILE A 507 -9.99 -5.40 22.93
N ARG A 508 -9.92 -6.61 22.37
CA ARG A 508 -9.57 -7.83 23.11
C ARG A 508 -8.90 -8.90 22.25
N PRO A 509 -8.06 -9.76 22.82
CA PRO A 509 -7.69 -11.01 22.19
C PRO A 509 -8.92 -11.92 21.97
N ALA A 510 -8.94 -12.61 20.85
CA ALA A 510 -9.93 -13.61 20.49
C ALA A 510 -9.25 -14.79 19.78
N LYS A 511 -9.90 -15.96 19.80
CA LYS A 511 -9.44 -17.06 18.94
C LYS A 511 -9.79 -16.77 17.48
N GLU A 512 -8.93 -17.15 16.56
CA GLU A 512 -9.19 -17.07 15.11
C GLU A 512 -10.57 -17.65 14.73
N SER A 513 -10.99 -18.74 15.41
CA SER A 513 -12.32 -19.35 15.21
C SER A 513 -13.52 -18.43 15.53
N GLU A 514 -13.31 -17.34 16.28
CA GLU A 514 -14.36 -16.35 16.57
C GLU A 514 -14.50 -15.30 15.45
N VAL A 515 -13.48 -15.14 14.62
CA VAL A 515 -13.43 -14.12 13.55
C VAL A 515 -13.59 -14.71 12.17
N LYS A 516 -13.26 -16.00 12.00
CA LYS A 516 -13.44 -16.68 10.72
C LYS A 516 -14.90 -17.11 10.52
N ILE A 517 -15.40 -16.89 9.32
CA ILE A 517 -16.72 -17.33 8.87
C ILE A 517 -16.60 -18.69 8.15
N VAL A 518 -15.42 -19.05 7.68
CA VAL A 518 -15.10 -20.26 6.93
C VAL A 518 -14.07 -21.08 7.70
N ASP A 519 -14.16 -22.38 7.66
CA ASP A 519 -13.14 -23.27 8.23
C ASP A 519 -11.90 -23.24 7.33
N TRP A 520 -10.90 -22.41 7.70
CA TRP A 520 -9.69 -22.19 6.92
C TRP A 520 -8.89 -23.46 6.68
N ASP A 521 -8.94 -24.41 7.61
CA ASP A 521 -8.24 -25.68 7.44
C ASP A 521 -8.83 -26.48 6.26
N LYS A 522 -10.13 -26.30 5.99
CA LYS A 522 -10.80 -26.86 4.82
C LYS A 522 -10.69 -26.01 3.56
N THR A 523 -10.50 -24.70 3.72
CA THR A 523 -10.45 -23.74 2.60
C THR A 523 -9.06 -23.21 2.30
N TYR A 524 -8.03 -23.89 2.79
CA TYR A 524 -6.63 -23.55 2.52
C TYR A 524 -6.32 -23.37 1.03
N PHE A 525 -7.01 -24.08 0.18
CA PHE A 525 -6.89 -23.94 -1.26
C PHE A 525 -7.12 -22.51 -1.76
N LEU A 526 -7.94 -21.68 -1.09
CA LEU A 526 -8.20 -20.30 -1.51
C LEU A 526 -6.91 -19.47 -1.57
N THR A 527 -5.91 -19.77 -0.74
CA THR A 527 -4.63 -19.06 -0.76
C THR A 527 -3.70 -19.49 -1.88
N LYS A 528 -3.91 -20.68 -2.49
CA LYS A 528 -3.11 -21.14 -3.64
C LYS A 528 -3.53 -20.47 -4.95
N TYR A 529 -4.74 -19.94 -5.03
CA TYR A 529 -5.30 -19.36 -6.26
C TYR A 529 -5.03 -17.87 -6.43
N TYR A 530 -4.20 -17.27 -5.62
CA TYR A 530 -3.83 -15.87 -5.69
C TYR A 530 -4.95 -14.96 -6.22
N MET A 531 -5.56 -14.16 -5.35
CA MET A 531 -6.73 -13.35 -5.68
C MET A 531 -7.88 -14.15 -6.31
N PHE A 532 -8.48 -14.98 -5.49
CA PHE A 532 -9.65 -15.83 -5.82
C PHE A 532 -10.75 -15.04 -6.56
#